data_91f05b308171edf7920d4ebf6f3d9389
#
_entry.id   91f05b308171edf7920d4ebf6f3d9389
#
_cell.length_a   1.000
_cell.length_b   1.000
_cell.length_c   1.000
_cell.angle_alpha   90.00
_cell.angle_beta   90.00
_cell.angle_gamma   90.00
#
_symmetry.space_group_name_H-M   'P 1'
#
loop_
_entity.id
_entity.type
_entity.pdbx_description
1 polymer ?
#
loop_
_entity_poly.entity_id
_entity_poly.type
_entity_poly.pdbx_seq_one_letter_code
_entity_poly.pdbx_strand_id
1 'polypeptide(L)' 'MAEFDYKKAMAELEDIAARVSDPATGLDDIDKYIKRSEELIAGCRKYLRTAREKVENLGK' A
#
# COMPACT_ATOMS: atom_id res chain seq x y z
N MET A 1 -8.49 10.43 13.83
CA MET A 1 -7.14 10.15 13.75
C MET A 1 -6.71 9.54 12.50
N ALA A 2 -5.83 10.15 11.87
CA ALA A 2 -5.48 9.78 10.52
C ALA A 2 -4.18 9.00 10.44
N GLU A 3 -4.01 8.05 11.32
CA GLU A 3 -2.85 7.19 11.22
C GLU A 3 -3.00 6.21 10.09
N PHE A 4 -1.99 6.08 9.29
CA PHE A 4 -1.97 5.13 8.20
C PHE A 4 -1.93 3.70 8.77
N ASP A 5 -2.88 2.88 8.36
CA ASP A 5 -2.95 1.49 8.81
C ASP A 5 -2.19 0.59 7.84
N TYR A 6 -0.96 0.27 8.21
CA TYR A 6 -0.07 -0.54 7.38
C TYR A 6 -0.65 -1.93 7.13
N LYS A 7 -1.23 -2.56 8.14
CA LYS A 7 -1.80 -3.90 7.99
C LYS A 7 -2.96 -3.92 7.00
N LYS A 8 -3.84 -2.92 7.09
CA LYS A 8 -4.95 -2.81 6.16
C LYS A 8 -4.47 -2.53 4.76
N ALA A 9 -3.46 -1.67 4.62
CA ALA A 9 -2.88 -1.37 3.33
C ALA A 9 -2.29 -2.61 2.68
N MET A 10 -1.58 -3.43 3.44
CA MET A 10 -1.01 -4.67 2.92
C MET A 10 -2.09 -5.65 2.51
N ALA A 11 -3.16 -5.77 3.32
CA ALA A 11 -4.28 -6.64 2.98
C ALA A 11 -4.97 -6.17 1.69
N GLU A 12 -5.14 -4.88 1.54
CA GLU A 12 -5.74 -4.33 0.32
C GLU A 12 -4.85 -4.57 -0.90
N LEU A 13 -3.53 -4.41 -0.74
CA LEU A 13 -2.58 -4.70 -1.81
C LEU A 13 -2.64 -6.16 -2.24
N GLU A 14 -2.75 -7.07 -1.29
CA GLU A 14 -2.89 -8.49 -1.61
C GLU A 14 -4.18 -8.77 -2.38
N ASP A 15 -5.28 -8.12 -1.98
CA ASP A 15 -6.55 -8.27 -2.67
C ASP A 15 -6.45 -7.72 -4.10
N ILE A 16 -5.81 -6.56 -4.26
CA ILE A 16 -5.61 -5.96 -5.58
C ILE A 16 -4.76 -6.87 -6.46
N ALA A 17 -3.70 -7.45 -5.91
CA ALA A 17 -2.83 -8.36 -6.65
C ALA A 17 -3.62 -9.57 -7.16
N ALA A 18 -4.50 -10.12 -6.32
CA ALA A 18 -5.33 -11.24 -6.71
C ALA A 18 -6.30 -10.85 -7.84
N ARG A 19 -6.89 -9.67 -7.75
CA ARG A 19 -7.85 -9.21 -8.76
C ARG A 19 -7.17 -8.91 -10.10
N VAL A 20 -6.00 -8.30 -10.06
CA VAL A 20 -5.24 -7.99 -11.27
C VAL A 20 -4.77 -9.27 -11.96
N SER A 21 -4.51 -10.31 -11.18
CA SER A 21 -4.08 -11.61 -11.74
C SER A 21 -5.24 -12.42 -12.28
N ASP A 22 -6.47 -12.04 -12.00
CA ASP A 22 -7.65 -12.75 -12.49
C ASP A 22 -7.89 -12.43 -13.98
N PRO A 23 -7.89 -13.44 -14.87
CA PRO A 23 -8.09 -13.19 -16.29
C PRO A 23 -9.47 -12.63 -16.63
N ALA A 24 -10.42 -12.73 -15.71
CA ALA A 24 -11.76 -12.17 -15.91
C ALA A 24 -11.84 -10.68 -15.64
N THR A 25 -10.80 -10.10 -15.04
CA THR A 25 -10.79 -8.67 -14.72
C THR A 25 -10.60 -7.84 -15.99
N GLY A 26 -11.46 -6.86 -16.18
CA GLY A 26 -11.39 -5.99 -17.35
C GLY A 26 -10.23 -5.00 -17.27
N LEU A 27 -9.82 -4.50 -18.44
CA LEU A 27 -8.70 -3.54 -18.49
C LEU A 27 -8.97 -2.26 -17.72
N ASP A 28 -10.22 -1.77 -17.73
CA ASP A 28 -10.59 -0.57 -17.00
C ASP A 28 -10.43 -0.78 -15.50
N ASP A 29 -10.80 -1.97 -15.03
CA ASP A 29 -10.68 -2.30 -13.61
C ASP A 29 -9.22 -2.46 -13.22
N ILE A 30 -8.40 -3.03 -14.08
CA ILE A 30 -6.96 -3.17 -13.85
C ILE A 30 -6.33 -1.80 -13.66
N ASP A 31 -6.70 -0.83 -14.50
CA ASP A 31 -6.18 0.52 -14.39
C ASP A 31 -6.53 1.15 -13.03
N LYS A 32 -7.76 0.98 -12.58
CA LYS A 32 -8.20 1.48 -11.28
C LYS A 32 -7.41 0.83 -10.14
N TYR A 33 -7.21 -0.48 -10.23
CA TYR A 33 -6.47 -1.20 -9.20
C TYR A 33 -5.01 -0.77 -9.16
N ILE A 34 -4.40 -0.53 -10.32
CA ILE A 34 -3.03 -0.07 -10.38
C ILE A 34 -2.90 1.30 -9.72
N LYS A 35 -3.81 2.23 -10.01
CA LYS A 35 -3.79 3.55 -9.39
C LYS A 35 -3.94 3.45 -7.88
N ARG A 36 -4.85 2.60 -7.42
CA ARG A 36 -5.04 2.42 -5.99
C ARG A 36 -3.82 1.80 -5.34
N SER A 37 -3.19 0.83 -6.00
CA SER A 37 -1.98 0.21 -5.46
C SER A 37 -0.83 1.20 -5.36
N GLU A 38 -0.71 2.12 -6.31
CA GLU A 38 0.31 3.17 -6.24
C GLU A 38 0.11 4.06 -5.02
N GLU A 39 -1.14 4.43 -4.72
CA GLU A 39 -1.45 5.21 -3.52
C GLU A 39 -1.07 4.45 -2.25
N LEU A 40 -1.41 3.17 -2.20
CA LEU A 40 -1.11 2.35 -1.04
C LEU A 40 0.39 2.16 -0.86
N ILE A 41 1.11 1.94 -1.95
CA ILE A 41 2.56 1.78 -1.90
C ILE A 41 3.22 3.07 -1.42
N ALA A 42 2.76 4.21 -1.92
CA ALA A 42 3.29 5.50 -1.47
C ALA A 42 3.06 5.70 0.02
N GLY A 43 1.87 5.34 0.52
CA GLY A 43 1.56 5.41 1.93
C GLY A 43 2.44 4.50 2.77
N CYS A 44 2.66 3.27 2.29
CA CYS A 44 3.53 2.31 2.97
C CYS A 44 4.96 2.81 3.06
N ARG A 45 5.48 3.37 1.96
CA ARG A 45 6.84 3.91 1.94
C ARG A 45 6.99 5.06 2.94
N LYS A 46 6.00 5.95 2.96
CA LYS A 46 6.03 7.07 3.89
C LYS A 46 5.97 6.58 5.34
N TYR A 47 5.12 5.61 5.60
CA TYR A 47 4.98 5.02 6.92
C TYR A 47 6.30 4.40 7.39
N LEU A 48 6.92 3.60 6.54
CA LEU A 48 8.18 2.93 6.88
C LEU A 48 9.31 3.92 7.07
N ARG A 49 9.35 4.97 6.26
CA ARG A 49 10.36 6.03 6.42
C ARG A 49 10.21 6.71 7.77
N THR A 50 8.99 7.06 8.15
CA THR A 50 8.72 7.71 9.43
C THR A 50 9.11 6.81 10.59
N ALA A 51 8.75 5.53 10.52
CA ALA A 51 9.10 4.56 11.55
C ALA A 51 10.60 4.42 11.69
N ARG A 52 11.30 4.37 10.55
CA ARG A 52 12.75 4.24 10.54
C ARG A 52 13.41 5.47 11.17
N GLU A 53 12.92 6.66 10.86
CA GLU A 53 13.44 7.89 11.43
C GLU A 53 13.30 7.91 12.94
N LYS A 54 12.16 7.43 13.45
CA LYS A 54 11.95 7.36 14.88
C LYS A 54 12.93 6.40 15.55
N VAL A 55 13.17 5.26 14.94
CA VAL A 55 14.12 4.29 15.47
C VAL A 55 15.53 4.87 15.47
N GLU A 56 15.92 5.55 14.41
CA GLU A 56 17.25 6.17 14.34
C GLU A 56 17.43 7.23 15.40
N ASN A 57 16.39 8.03 15.66
CA ASN A 57 16.46 9.04 16.70
C ASN A 57 16.57 8.44 18.09
N LEU A 58 15.90 7.31 18.32
CA LEU A 58 16.00 6.62 19.61
C LEU A 58 17.35 5.98 19.81
N GLY A 59 18.03 5.62 18.73
CA GLY A 59 19.33 4.99 18.79
C GLY A 59 20.47 5.94 19.09
N LYS A 60 20.17 7.23 19.18
CA LYS A 60 21.18 8.25 19.50
C LYS A 60 21.02 8.72 20.96
#